data_dc34a480415a48f6dc0ed4e97c4a26a9
#
_entry.id   dc34a480415a48f6dc0ed4e97c4a26a9
#
_cell.length_a   1.000
_cell.length_b   1.000
_cell.length_c   1.000
_cell.angle_alpha   90.00
_cell.angle_beta   90.00
_cell.angle_gamma   90.00
#
_symmetry.space_group_name_H-M   'P 1'
#
loop_
_entity.id
_entity.type
_entity.pdbx_description
1 polymer ?
#
loop_
_entity_poly.entity_id
_entity_poly.type
_entity_poly.pdbx_seq_one_letter_code
_entity_poly.pdbx_strand_id
1 'polypeptide(L)'
;GAVWLVVSLFGVAGFFVLLSAPFLAAVQVLVYIGAIGILITFAVMLTRSMTNLSERFNRQWWLGAIASVGLFLFLIVAVIVPVWGELEGPNSEIVATTADLGVALVSGDQFVLPFEVASLLLTAAMIGAIVIAREDD
;
A
#
# COMPACT_ATOMS: atom_id res chain seq x y z
N GLY A 1 8.81 13.27 6.58
CA GLY A 1 8.26 11.91 6.77
C GLY A 1 7.01 11.64 5.94
N ALA A 2 5.91 12.38 6.14
CA ALA A 2 4.63 12.13 5.49
C ALA A 2 4.67 12.21 3.95
N VAL A 3 5.38 13.17 3.40
CA VAL A 3 5.54 13.31 1.93
C VAL A 3 6.23 12.10 1.32
N TRP A 4 7.28 11.61 1.96
CA TRP A 4 7.99 10.40 1.51
C TRP A 4 7.15 9.15 1.63
N LEU A 5 6.27 9.07 2.63
CA LEU A 5 5.28 8.00 2.71
C LEU A 5 4.34 8.01 1.49
N VAL A 6 3.83 9.18 1.12
CA VAL A 6 2.97 9.33 -0.08
C VAL A 6 3.71 8.90 -1.35
N VAL A 7 4.96 9.31 -1.52
CA VAL A 7 5.80 8.89 -2.66
C VAL A 7 5.98 7.37 -2.69
N SER A 8 6.23 6.75 -1.53
CA SER A 8 6.36 5.30 -1.41
C SER A 8 5.05 4.58 -1.78
N LEU A 9 3.91 5.06 -1.29
CA LEU A 9 2.59 4.51 -1.63
C LEU A 9 2.28 4.64 -3.13
N PHE A 10 2.71 5.72 -3.76
CA PHE A 10 2.59 5.89 -5.20
C PHE A 10 3.44 4.88 -5.98
N GLY A 11 4.63 4.58 -5.50
CA GLY A 11 5.47 3.51 -6.06
C GLY A 11 4.77 2.14 -6.05
N VAL A 12 4.03 1.82 -4.99
CA VAL A 12 3.21 0.59 -4.92
C VAL A 12 2.12 0.58 -5.99
N ALA A 13 1.48 1.71 -6.26
CA ALA A 13 0.52 1.82 -7.35
C ALA A 13 1.16 1.51 -8.72
N GLY A 14 2.40 1.97 -8.94
CA GLY A 14 3.18 1.62 -10.12
C GLY A 14 3.43 0.11 -10.24
N PHE A 15 3.73 -0.58 -9.15
CA PHE A 15 3.85 -2.05 -9.16
C PHE A 15 2.55 -2.74 -9.54
N PHE A 16 1.40 -2.27 -9.07
CA PHE A 16 0.12 -2.83 -9.49
C PHE A 16 -0.15 -2.67 -10.99
N VAL A 17 0.25 -1.55 -11.58
CA VAL A 17 0.17 -1.36 -13.03
C VAL A 17 1.07 -2.36 -13.77
N LEU A 18 2.29 -2.54 -13.30
CA LEU A 18 3.24 -3.51 -13.89
C LEU A 18 2.76 -4.96 -13.77
N LEU A 19 2.02 -5.28 -12.72
CA LEU A 19 1.42 -6.60 -12.49
C LEU A 19 0.08 -6.80 -13.24
N SER A 20 -0.30 -5.89 -14.13
CA SER A 20 -1.58 -5.93 -14.86
C SER A 20 -2.81 -5.94 -13.94
N ALA A 21 -2.74 -5.21 -12.83
CA ALA A 21 -3.81 -5.04 -11.86
C ALA A 21 -4.32 -3.59 -11.82
N PRO A 22 -5.01 -3.09 -12.87
CA PRO A 22 -5.37 -1.68 -12.98
C PRO A 22 -6.37 -1.24 -11.90
N PHE A 23 -7.27 -2.12 -11.49
CA PHE A 23 -8.23 -1.82 -10.41
C PHE A 23 -7.51 -1.61 -9.07
N LEU A 24 -6.57 -2.49 -8.74
CA LEU A 24 -5.77 -2.35 -7.52
C LEU A 24 -4.90 -1.08 -7.54
N ALA A 25 -4.36 -0.71 -8.70
CA ALA A 25 -3.61 0.54 -8.84
C ALA A 25 -4.51 1.76 -8.56
N ALA A 26 -5.73 1.78 -9.08
CA ALA A 26 -6.69 2.84 -8.83
C ALA A 26 -7.09 2.91 -7.35
N VAL A 27 -7.37 1.78 -6.71
CA VAL A 27 -7.69 1.70 -5.28
C VAL A 27 -6.51 2.15 -4.42
N GLN A 28 -5.28 1.78 -4.79
CA GLN A 28 -4.08 2.24 -4.09
C GLN A 28 -3.99 3.76 -4.08
N VAL A 29 -4.21 4.42 -5.21
CA VAL A 29 -4.17 5.89 -5.30
C VAL A 29 -5.32 6.52 -4.52
N LEU A 30 -6.54 6.02 -4.70
CA LEU A 30 -7.72 6.63 -4.08
C LEU A 30 -7.78 6.44 -2.56
N VAL A 31 -7.50 5.25 -2.08
CA VAL A 31 -7.64 4.89 -0.65
C VAL A 31 -6.36 5.17 0.12
N TYR A 32 -5.25 4.59 -0.31
CA TYR A 32 -4.00 4.70 0.45
C TYR A 32 -3.36 6.09 0.35
N ILE A 33 -3.33 6.67 -0.81
CA ILE A 33 -2.77 8.02 -0.98
C ILE A 33 -3.85 9.06 -0.67
N GLY A 34 -5.03 8.94 -1.28
CA GLY A 34 -6.09 9.95 -1.21
C GLY A 34 -6.74 10.06 0.18
N ALA A 35 -6.99 8.95 0.86
CA ALA A 35 -7.61 8.96 2.19
C ALA A 35 -6.56 8.84 3.31
N ILE A 36 -5.86 7.74 3.38
CA ILE A 36 -4.96 7.42 4.50
C ILE A 36 -3.73 8.32 4.50
N GLY A 37 -3.08 8.54 3.36
CA GLY A 37 -1.90 9.39 3.25
C GLY A 37 -2.19 10.85 3.64
N ILE A 38 -3.33 11.36 3.24
CA ILE A 38 -3.78 12.70 3.64
C ILE A 38 -4.05 12.78 5.14
N LEU A 39 -4.74 11.79 5.72
CA LEU A 39 -5.00 11.73 7.15
C LEU A 39 -3.71 11.69 7.97
N ILE A 40 -2.74 10.90 7.55
CA ILE A 40 -1.42 10.83 8.21
C ILE A 40 -0.71 12.17 8.10
N THR A 41 -0.80 12.85 6.96
CA THR A 41 -0.21 14.18 6.77
C THR A 41 -0.82 15.19 7.74
N PHE A 42 -2.14 15.19 7.90
CA PHE A 42 -2.83 16.02 8.88
C PHE A 42 -2.43 15.67 10.32
N ALA A 43 -2.40 14.39 10.66
CA ALA A 43 -2.01 13.95 11.98
C ALA A 43 -0.59 14.40 12.34
N VAL A 44 0.35 14.28 11.42
CA VAL A 44 1.74 14.75 11.58
C VAL A 44 1.80 16.28 11.73
N MET A 45 1.00 17.02 10.99
CA MET A 45 0.96 18.48 11.12
C MET A 45 0.42 18.92 12.49
N LEU A 46 -0.59 18.24 13.01
CA LEU A 46 -1.19 18.58 14.30
C LEU A 46 -0.30 18.19 15.49
N THR A 47 0.55 17.18 15.34
CA THR A 47 1.42 16.65 16.40
C THR A 47 2.88 17.07 16.27
N ARG A 48 3.20 18.00 15.39
CA ARG A 48 4.56 18.38 15.00
C ARG A 48 5.44 18.94 16.14
N SER A 49 4.87 19.47 17.19
CA SER A 49 5.62 20.13 18.28
C SER A 49 6.37 19.17 19.22
N MET A 50 6.23 17.87 19.05
CA MET A 50 6.75 16.86 19.99
C MET A 50 8.08 16.22 19.57
N THR A 51 8.65 16.56 18.41
CA THR A 51 9.85 15.92 17.90
C THR A 51 11.08 16.82 18.03
N ASN A 52 11.88 16.61 19.07
CA ASN A 52 13.24 17.11 19.15
C ASN A 52 14.18 16.20 18.36
N LEU A 53 14.51 16.59 17.14
CA LEU A 53 15.44 15.86 16.28
C LEU A 53 16.89 16.31 16.54
N SER A 54 17.43 15.98 17.71
CA SER A 54 18.81 16.35 18.04
C SER A 54 19.85 15.37 17.48
N GLU A 55 19.48 14.12 17.23
CA GLU A 55 20.42 13.13 16.67
C GLU A 55 19.76 12.36 15.51
N ARG A 56 20.25 12.60 14.29
CA ARG A 56 19.73 11.96 13.07
C ARG A 56 20.28 10.57 12.81
N PHE A 57 21.45 10.26 13.35
CA PHE A 57 22.15 9.01 13.11
C PHE A 57 22.70 8.42 14.40
N ASN A 58 22.46 7.13 14.59
CA ASN A 58 23.13 6.35 15.63
C ASN A 58 24.62 6.24 15.30
N ARG A 59 25.48 6.16 16.32
CA ARG A 59 26.95 5.97 16.18
C ARG A 59 27.32 4.75 15.32
N GLN A 60 26.41 3.78 15.22
CA GLN A 60 26.62 2.53 14.46
C GLN A 60 25.91 2.52 13.09
N TRP A 61 25.54 3.67 12.54
CA TRP A 61 24.84 3.76 11.25
C TRP A 61 25.56 3.05 10.10
N TRP A 62 26.88 3.01 10.13
CA TRP A 62 27.69 2.35 9.12
C TRP A 62 27.53 0.82 9.10
N LEU A 63 27.29 0.17 10.25
CA LEU A 63 26.97 -1.25 10.31
C LEU A 63 25.62 -1.54 9.63
N GLY A 64 24.63 -0.69 9.86
CA GLY A 64 23.35 -0.77 9.15
C GLY A 64 23.51 -0.58 7.64
N ALA A 65 24.35 0.34 7.22
CA ALA A 65 24.66 0.57 5.81
C ALA A 65 25.31 -0.65 5.16
N ILE A 66 26.30 -1.26 5.79
CA ILE A 66 26.95 -2.48 5.30
C ILE A 66 25.97 -3.64 5.24
N ALA A 67 25.16 -3.84 6.28
CA ALA A 67 24.15 -4.90 6.32
C ALA A 67 23.11 -4.73 5.21
N SER A 68 22.62 -3.52 4.97
CA SER A 68 21.65 -3.28 3.91
C SER A 68 22.22 -3.45 2.50
N VAL A 69 23.45 -2.98 2.26
CA VAL A 69 24.14 -3.22 0.98
C VAL A 69 24.40 -4.71 0.78
N GLY A 70 24.87 -5.40 1.82
CA GLY A 70 25.08 -6.87 1.76
C GLY A 70 23.82 -7.64 1.44
N LEU A 71 22.72 -7.31 2.11
CA LEU A 71 21.41 -7.92 1.84
C LEU A 71 20.92 -7.60 0.42
N PHE A 72 21.09 -6.36 -0.02
CA PHE A 72 20.71 -5.94 -1.36
C PHE A 72 21.45 -6.72 -2.45
N LEU A 73 22.78 -6.83 -2.33
CA LEU A 73 23.59 -7.60 -3.27
C LEU A 73 23.23 -9.09 -3.23
N PHE A 74 23.00 -9.64 -2.04
CA PHE A 74 22.55 -11.02 -1.88
C PHE A 74 21.23 -11.27 -2.60
N LEU A 75 20.24 -10.40 -2.45
CA LEU A 75 18.95 -10.53 -3.13
C LEU A 75 19.09 -10.43 -4.66
N ILE A 76 19.94 -9.53 -5.16
CA ILE A 76 20.20 -9.44 -6.61
C ILE A 76 20.80 -10.75 -7.12
N VAL A 77 21.90 -11.21 -6.52
CA VAL A 77 22.65 -12.36 -7.02
C VAL A 77 21.92 -13.69 -6.79
N ALA A 78 21.34 -13.89 -5.61
CA ALA A 78 20.73 -15.15 -5.23
C ALA A 78 19.27 -15.33 -5.69
N VAL A 79 18.55 -14.22 -5.90
CA VAL A 79 17.11 -14.26 -6.22
C VAL A 79 16.85 -13.69 -7.62
N ILE A 80 17.27 -12.45 -7.88
CA ILE A 80 16.89 -11.75 -9.11
C ILE A 80 17.58 -12.36 -10.34
N VAL A 81 18.88 -12.58 -10.27
CA VAL A 81 19.66 -13.09 -11.43
C VAL A 81 19.20 -14.49 -11.87
N PRO A 82 19.00 -15.47 -10.96
CA PRO A 82 18.52 -16.80 -11.39
C PRO A 82 17.10 -16.77 -11.95
N VAL A 83 16.21 -16.05 -11.28
CA VAL A 83 14.78 -15.99 -11.66
C VAL A 83 14.60 -15.19 -12.97
N TRP A 84 15.39 -14.12 -13.18
CA TRP A 84 15.27 -13.29 -14.37
C TRP A 84 15.57 -14.05 -15.66
N GLY A 85 16.47 -15.01 -15.61
CA GLY A 85 16.81 -15.85 -16.76
C GLY A 85 15.74 -16.87 -17.15
N GLU A 86 14.83 -17.19 -16.20
CA GLU A 86 13.74 -18.15 -16.40
C GLU A 86 12.39 -17.48 -16.70
N LEU A 87 12.31 -16.14 -16.63
CA LEU A 87 11.13 -15.40 -17.03
C LEU A 87 11.01 -15.46 -18.56
N GLU A 88 10.45 -16.54 -19.06
CA GLU A 88 9.92 -16.58 -20.42
C GLU A 88 8.90 -15.44 -20.56
N GLY A 89 8.90 -14.80 -21.74
CA GLY A 89 8.03 -13.66 -22.01
C GLY A 89 6.57 -13.96 -21.71
N PRO A 90 5.70 -12.97 -21.74
CA PRO A 90 4.35 -13.09 -21.23
C PRO A 90 3.65 -14.25 -21.92
N ASN A 91 3.50 -15.36 -21.20
CA ASN A 91 2.47 -16.31 -21.54
C ASN A 91 1.18 -15.50 -21.60
N SER A 92 0.43 -15.62 -22.67
CA SER A 92 -0.86 -14.99 -22.84
C SER A 92 -1.86 -15.63 -21.87
N GLU A 93 -1.53 -15.59 -20.57
CA GLU A 93 -2.51 -15.87 -19.54
C GLU A 93 -3.59 -14.80 -19.63
N ILE A 94 -4.81 -15.26 -19.69
CA ILE A 94 -5.99 -14.39 -19.69
C ILE A 94 -5.97 -13.61 -18.38
N VAL A 95 -5.51 -12.37 -18.43
CA VAL A 95 -5.53 -11.48 -17.28
C VAL A 95 -6.98 -11.07 -17.02
N ALA A 96 -7.49 -11.38 -15.84
CA ALA A 96 -8.82 -10.98 -15.45
C ALA A 96 -8.97 -9.46 -15.52
N THR A 97 -10.00 -9.00 -16.20
CA THR A 97 -10.29 -7.57 -16.35
C THR A 97 -10.99 -7.01 -15.11
N THR A 98 -11.05 -5.67 -15.00
CA THR A 98 -11.85 -5.01 -13.95
C THR A 98 -13.33 -5.40 -14.02
N ALA A 99 -13.88 -5.65 -15.21
CA ALA A 99 -15.24 -6.13 -15.38
C ALA A 99 -15.41 -7.55 -14.82
N ASP A 100 -14.46 -8.44 -15.04
CA ASP A 100 -14.47 -9.79 -14.45
C ASP A 100 -14.43 -9.75 -12.93
N LEU A 101 -13.64 -8.87 -12.36
CA LEU A 101 -13.60 -8.63 -10.92
C LEU A 101 -14.97 -8.13 -10.40
N GLY A 102 -15.60 -7.20 -11.10
CA GLY A 102 -16.93 -6.70 -10.74
C GLY A 102 -17.98 -7.80 -10.71
N VAL A 103 -17.99 -8.66 -11.72
CA VAL A 103 -18.89 -9.83 -11.77
C VAL A 103 -18.61 -10.80 -10.63
N ALA A 104 -17.33 -11.10 -10.37
CA ALA A 104 -16.94 -12.01 -9.29
C ALA A 104 -17.38 -11.53 -7.91
N LEU A 105 -17.36 -10.22 -7.66
CA LEU A 105 -17.77 -9.63 -6.39
C LEU A 105 -19.28 -9.68 -6.12
N VAL A 106 -20.11 -9.80 -7.14
CA VAL A 106 -21.57 -9.84 -7.00
C VAL A 106 -22.17 -11.22 -7.26
N SER A 107 -21.39 -12.19 -7.75
CA SER A 107 -21.85 -13.55 -8.03
C SER A 107 -22.01 -14.36 -6.75
N GLY A 108 -23.17 -15.00 -6.58
CA GLY A 108 -23.53 -15.74 -5.37
C GLY A 108 -22.67 -16.96 -5.07
N ASP A 109 -21.96 -17.49 -6.06
CA ASP A 109 -21.08 -18.65 -5.96
C ASP A 109 -19.58 -18.30 -5.87
N GLN A 110 -19.23 -17.02 -5.85
CA GLN A 110 -17.84 -16.55 -5.81
C GLN A 110 -17.55 -15.70 -4.57
N PHE A 111 -17.51 -14.37 -4.71
CA PHE A 111 -17.02 -13.47 -3.67
C PHE A 111 -18.07 -12.49 -3.12
N VAL A 112 -19.36 -12.79 -3.32
CA VAL A 112 -20.44 -11.92 -2.84
C VAL A 112 -20.43 -11.78 -1.32
N LEU A 113 -20.14 -12.83 -0.58
CA LEU A 113 -20.11 -12.77 0.89
C LEU A 113 -18.99 -11.87 1.43
N PRO A 114 -17.72 -11.99 1.00
CA PRO A 114 -16.70 -11.02 1.35
C PRO A 114 -17.04 -9.58 0.95
N PHE A 115 -17.69 -9.38 -0.19
CA PHE A 115 -18.13 -8.07 -0.65
C PHE A 115 -19.17 -7.46 0.29
N GLU A 116 -20.16 -8.21 0.73
CA GLU A 116 -21.18 -7.77 1.69
C GLU A 116 -20.57 -7.48 3.07
N VAL A 117 -19.65 -8.32 3.53
CA VAL A 117 -18.92 -8.09 4.78
C VAL A 117 -18.08 -6.81 4.70
N ALA A 118 -17.44 -6.53 3.57
CA ALA A 118 -16.71 -5.29 3.35
C ALA A 118 -17.64 -4.06 3.40
N SER A 119 -18.87 -4.16 2.88
CA SER A 119 -19.82 -3.05 2.98
C SER A 119 -20.30 -2.79 4.42
N LEU A 120 -20.48 -3.84 5.21
CA LEU A 120 -20.76 -3.71 6.64
C LEU A 120 -19.59 -3.06 7.39
N LEU A 121 -18.37 -3.44 7.07
CA LEU A 121 -17.16 -2.84 7.63
C LEU A 121 -17.07 -1.35 7.29
N LEU A 122 -17.34 -0.98 6.04
CA LEU A 122 -17.37 0.42 5.61
C LEU A 122 -18.43 1.22 6.39
N THR A 123 -19.64 0.69 6.53
CA THR A 123 -20.72 1.33 7.28
C THR A 123 -20.34 1.51 8.75
N ALA A 124 -19.80 0.49 9.38
CA ALA A 124 -19.33 0.55 10.76
C ALA A 124 -18.21 1.59 10.95
N ALA A 125 -17.27 1.66 10.02
CA ALA A 125 -16.20 2.65 10.04
C ALA A 125 -16.73 4.09 9.91
N MET A 126 -17.71 4.32 9.04
CA MET A 126 -18.36 5.63 8.88
C MET A 126 -19.10 6.05 10.14
N ILE A 127 -19.86 5.15 10.75
CA ILE A 127 -20.56 5.41 12.02
C ILE A 127 -19.55 5.70 13.14
N GLY A 128 -18.50 4.91 13.25
CA GLY A 128 -17.45 5.11 14.23
C GLY A 128 -16.74 6.45 14.07
N ALA A 129 -16.45 6.86 12.86
CA ALA A 129 -15.84 8.16 12.56
C ALA A 129 -16.75 9.32 12.99
N ILE A 130 -18.05 9.23 12.72
CA ILE A 130 -19.03 10.24 13.12
C ILE A 130 -19.13 10.33 14.64
N VAL A 131 -19.17 9.20 15.33
CA VAL A 131 -19.27 9.16 16.81
C VAL A 131 -18.03 9.78 17.47
N ILE A 132 -16.85 9.51 16.94
CA ILE A 132 -15.59 10.07 17.47
C ILE A 132 -15.48 11.58 17.18
N ALA A 133 -15.91 12.02 16.01
CA ALA A 133 -15.75 13.40 15.58
C ALA A 133 -16.83 14.36 16.12
N ARG A 134 -17.96 13.86 16.63
CA ARG A 134 -19.00 14.72 17.15
C ARG A 134 -18.55 15.44 18.43
N GLU A 135 -18.94 16.68 18.54
CA GLU A 135 -18.80 17.43 19.80
C GLU A 135 -19.97 17.11 20.71
N ASP A 136 -19.68 16.88 21.99
CA ASP A 136 -20.70 16.79 23.02
C ASP A 136 -21.06 18.21 23.49
N ASP A 137 -22.31 18.62 23.30
CA ASP A 137 -22.85 19.87 23.83
C ASP A 137 -23.04 19.82 25.35
#